data_3a28440c094e711d613f39b3009d83aa
#
_entry.id   3a28440c094e711d613f39b3009d83aa
#
_cell.length_a   1.000
_cell.length_b   1.000
_cell.length_c   1.000
_cell.angle_alpha   90.00
_cell.angle_beta   90.00
_cell.angle_gamma   90.00
#
_symmetry.space_group_name_H-M   'P 1'
#
loop_
_entity.id
_entity.type
_entity.pdbx_description
1 polymer ?
#
loop_
_entity_poly.entity_id
_entity_poly.type
_entity_poly.pdbx_seq_one_letter_code
_entity_poly.pdbx_strand_id
1 'polypeptide(L)'
;MNNVACLVKKCAELLFGMVFLTSAQSFAQSSYAETWSLGFGAPDYMEVWVETADVVDIRERVFRRAGSGIASVFAPSDNKGQPAGWPKSPGRGAGRDVTGADLPRLIYVRWQSLAEPQTYEAYIVIPESARKIMRKPEKAFCRADAKWITDYRDDIGIGLAPGGIAKVWLGGPCLKSVEIARVVGTINKQGPSQGKNKGRYALPLSPESQAYIDKFGIPFGSW
;
A
#
# COMPACT_ATOMS: atom_id res chain seq x y z
N MET A 1 60.05 -46.61 -48.80
CA MET A 1 58.97 -47.11 -47.97
C MET A 1 59.29 -46.63 -46.57
N ASN A 2 58.70 -45.59 -46.08
CA ASN A 2 58.66 -45.05 -44.70
C ASN A 2 58.47 -43.57 -44.84
N ASN A 3 57.25 -43.06 -44.58
CA ASN A 3 57.03 -41.67 -44.20
C ASN A 3 55.51 -41.33 -44.25
N VAL A 4 54.64 -42.18 -43.62
CA VAL A 4 53.22 -41.86 -43.53
C VAL A 4 52.69 -41.94 -42.05
N ALA A 5 53.54 -42.32 -41.09
CA ALA A 5 53.10 -42.59 -39.74
C ALA A 5 53.33 -41.42 -38.75
N CYS A 6 53.78 -40.24 -39.17
CA CYS A 6 54.11 -39.13 -38.26
C CYS A 6 53.19 -37.93 -38.29
N LEU A 7 52.13 -37.94 -39.11
CA LEU A 7 51.24 -36.75 -39.28
C LEU A 7 49.85 -36.85 -38.57
N VAL A 8 49.58 -37.98 -37.92
CA VAL A 8 48.23 -38.18 -37.28
C VAL A 8 48.25 -37.98 -35.74
N LYS A 9 49.42 -37.77 -35.13
CA LYS A 9 49.55 -37.62 -33.70
C LYS A 9 49.61 -36.18 -33.15
N LYS A 10 49.54 -35.15 -34.00
CA LYS A 10 49.59 -33.74 -33.57
C LYS A 10 48.27 -32.94 -33.68
N CYS A 11 47.18 -33.55 -34.13
CA CYS A 11 45.87 -32.88 -34.21
C CYS A 11 44.87 -33.25 -33.09
N ALA A 12 45.29 -34.02 -32.07
CA ALA A 12 44.36 -34.48 -31.01
C ALA A 12 44.45 -33.72 -29.66
N GLU A 13 45.31 -32.69 -29.55
CA GLU A 13 45.53 -31.99 -28.26
C GLU A 13 45.03 -30.52 -28.22
N LEU A 14 44.25 -30.06 -29.20
CA LEU A 14 43.76 -28.67 -29.26
C LEU A 14 42.23 -28.54 -29.09
N LEU A 15 41.54 -29.54 -28.54
CA LEU A 15 40.08 -29.54 -28.34
C LEU A 15 39.64 -29.80 -26.90
N PHE A 16 40.44 -29.42 -25.89
CA PHE A 16 39.99 -29.52 -24.51
C PHE A 16 40.33 -28.24 -23.77
N GLY A 17 39.50 -27.23 -23.90
CA GLY A 17 39.71 -25.96 -23.19
C GLY A 17 38.54 -24.99 -23.31
N MET A 18 37.32 -25.45 -23.63
CA MET A 18 36.14 -24.62 -23.55
C MET A 18 35.56 -24.75 -22.14
N VAL A 19 36.17 -24.00 -21.20
CA VAL A 19 35.59 -23.78 -19.85
C VAL A 19 34.31 -23.02 -20.05
N PHE A 20 33.19 -23.71 -19.97
CA PHE A 20 31.90 -23.08 -19.77
C PHE A 20 31.91 -22.34 -18.43
N LEU A 21 32.25 -21.05 -18.47
CA LEU A 21 31.89 -20.12 -17.39
C LEU A 21 30.36 -20.01 -17.37
N THR A 22 29.71 -20.97 -16.73
CA THR A 22 28.33 -20.79 -16.29
C THR A 22 28.35 -19.67 -15.26
N SER A 23 28.05 -18.46 -15.69
CA SER A 23 27.69 -17.38 -14.79
C SER A 23 26.46 -17.84 -14.01
N ALA A 24 26.68 -18.36 -12.80
CA ALA A 24 25.61 -18.52 -11.83
C ALA A 24 25.09 -17.10 -11.55
N GLN A 25 24.03 -16.71 -12.24
CA GLN A 25 23.22 -15.58 -11.81
C GLN A 25 22.62 -15.99 -10.47
N SER A 26 23.28 -15.60 -9.38
CA SER A 26 22.68 -15.60 -8.06
C SER A 26 21.49 -14.65 -8.17
N PHE A 27 20.28 -15.20 -8.30
CA PHE A 27 19.08 -14.46 -7.99
C PHE A 27 19.20 -14.09 -6.52
N ALA A 28 19.56 -12.85 -6.26
CA ALA A 28 19.50 -12.32 -4.91
C ALA A 28 18.06 -12.49 -4.46
N GLN A 29 17.82 -13.44 -3.57
CA GLN A 29 16.54 -13.67 -2.94
C GLN A 29 16.15 -12.38 -2.27
N SER A 30 14.99 -11.82 -2.62
CA SER A 30 14.56 -10.55 -2.06
C SER A 30 14.50 -10.69 -0.54
N SER A 31 15.22 -9.82 0.17
CA SER A 31 15.35 -9.87 1.63
C SER A 31 14.18 -9.18 2.35
N TYR A 32 13.06 -8.93 1.68
CA TYR A 32 11.86 -8.32 2.27
C TYR A 32 10.65 -9.28 2.15
N ALA A 33 9.59 -8.97 2.86
CA ALA A 33 8.35 -9.75 2.79
C ALA A 33 7.90 -9.93 1.32
N GLU A 34 7.63 -11.16 0.91
CA GLU A 34 7.19 -11.49 -0.46
C GLU A 34 5.81 -10.90 -0.79
N THR A 35 5.05 -10.55 0.24
CA THR A 35 3.72 -9.93 0.15
C THR A 35 3.64 -8.71 1.05
N TRP A 36 2.90 -7.72 0.62
CA TRP A 36 2.53 -6.57 1.43
C TRP A 36 1.05 -6.30 1.28
N SER A 37 0.44 -5.67 2.28
CA SER A 37 -0.98 -5.40 2.31
C SER A 37 -1.31 -3.91 2.16
N LEU A 38 -2.47 -3.63 1.58
CA LEU A 38 -3.04 -2.29 1.43
C LEU A 38 -4.37 -2.22 2.17
N GLY A 39 -4.51 -1.23 3.05
CA GLY A 39 -5.74 -0.99 3.77
C GLY A 39 -6.11 0.48 3.86
N PHE A 40 -7.36 0.76 4.26
CA PHE A 40 -7.90 2.10 4.31
C PHE A 40 -8.55 2.37 5.66
N GLY A 41 -8.33 3.58 6.17
CA GLY A 41 -8.97 4.10 7.37
C GLY A 41 -9.51 5.50 7.15
N ALA A 42 -10.42 5.92 8.01
CA ALA A 42 -10.94 7.28 8.05
C ALA A 42 -10.92 7.80 9.49
N PRO A 43 -10.90 9.12 9.70
CA PRO A 43 -11.09 9.69 11.03
C PRO A 43 -12.47 9.32 11.60
N ASP A 44 -12.60 9.31 12.91
CA ASP A 44 -13.85 8.96 13.55
C ASP A 44 -15.02 9.79 12.99
N TYR A 45 -16.15 9.15 12.71
CA TYR A 45 -17.36 9.71 12.08
C TYR A 45 -17.20 10.18 10.62
N MET A 46 -15.99 10.22 10.05
CA MET A 46 -15.74 10.73 8.72
C MET A 46 -15.70 9.59 7.69
N GLU A 47 -16.82 8.92 7.54
CA GLU A 47 -16.94 7.70 6.73
C GLU A 47 -16.55 7.89 5.27
N VAL A 48 -15.87 6.88 4.74
CA VAL A 48 -15.34 6.87 3.37
C VAL A 48 -15.62 5.52 2.69
N TRP A 49 -16.05 5.61 1.43
CA TRP A 49 -16.11 4.48 0.51
C TRP A 49 -15.01 4.58 -0.52
N VAL A 50 -14.09 3.62 -0.55
CA VAL A 50 -13.05 3.51 -1.57
C VAL A 50 -13.62 2.82 -2.80
N GLU A 51 -13.70 3.54 -3.92
CA GLU A 51 -14.19 2.99 -5.18
C GLU A 51 -13.19 2.04 -5.81
N THR A 52 -11.93 2.43 -5.82
CA THR A 52 -10.82 1.64 -6.34
C THR A 52 -9.49 2.17 -5.81
N ALA A 53 -8.53 1.28 -5.66
CA ALA A 53 -7.13 1.63 -5.60
C ALA A 53 -6.36 0.77 -6.60
N ASP A 54 -5.51 1.42 -7.39
CA ASP A 54 -4.61 0.76 -8.34
C ASP A 54 -3.17 0.99 -7.88
N VAL A 55 -2.32 -0.01 -8.05
CA VAL A 55 -0.91 0.06 -7.63
C VAL A 55 -0.02 -0.07 -8.86
N VAL A 56 1.01 0.76 -8.92
CA VAL A 56 2.16 0.56 -9.82
C VAL A 56 3.36 0.19 -8.95
N ASP A 57 3.96 -0.95 -9.20
CA ASP A 57 5.14 -1.40 -8.47
C ASP A 57 6.46 -0.86 -9.06
N ILE A 58 7.58 -1.17 -8.43
CA ILE A 58 8.91 -0.73 -8.89
C ILE A 58 9.36 -1.35 -10.22
N ARG A 59 8.65 -2.38 -10.70
CA ARG A 59 8.85 -2.98 -12.03
C ARG A 59 7.89 -2.42 -13.07
N GLU A 60 7.23 -1.29 -12.78
CA GLU A 60 6.23 -0.64 -13.64
C GLU A 60 5.01 -1.52 -13.97
N ARG A 61 4.75 -2.58 -13.19
CA ARG A 61 3.57 -3.41 -13.37
C ARG A 61 2.38 -2.78 -12.67
N VAL A 62 1.22 -2.84 -13.32
CA VAL A 62 -0.03 -2.23 -12.83
C VAL A 62 -0.94 -3.30 -12.25
N PHE A 63 -1.29 -3.16 -10.98
CA PHE A 63 -2.25 -3.99 -10.26
C PHE A 63 -3.53 -3.21 -10.04
N ARG A 64 -4.54 -3.50 -10.86
CA ARG A 64 -5.82 -2.80 -10.78
C ARG A 64 -6.70 -3.38 -9.70
N ARG A 65 -7.51 -2.51 -9.06
CA ARG A 65 -8.43 -2.89 -7.98
C ARG A 65 -7.74 -3.62 -6.82
N ALA A 66 -6.53 -3.18 -6.49
CA ALA A 66 -5.78 -3.69 -5.34
C ALA A 66 -6.52 -3.43 -4.01
N GLY A 67 -7.44 -2.46 -3.98
CA GLY A 67 -8.29 -2.20 -2.83
C GLY A 67 -9.60 -1.49 -3.21
N SER A 68 -10.66 -1.74 -2.44
CA SER A 68 -11.97 -1.09 -2.56
C SER A 68 -12.84 -1.43 -1.34
N GLY A 69 -13.90 -0.66 -1.12
CA GLY A 69 -14.88 -0.92 -0.06
C GLY A 69 -14.89 0.16 1.01
N ILE A 70 -15.50 -0.13 2.16
CA ILE A 70 -15.58 0.81 3.27
C ILE A 70 -14.21 0.92 3.97
N ALA A 71 -13.77 2.16 4.20
CA ALA A 71 -12.59 2.40 5.04
C ALA A 71 -12.92 2.11 6.51
N SER A 72 -11.95 1.64 7.29
CA SER A 72 -12.12 1.47 8.72
C SER A 72 -12.38 2.81 9.38
N VAL A 73 -13.44 2.89 10.15
CA VAL A 73 -13.88 4.10 10.84
C VAL A 73 -14.45 3.73 12.20
N PHE A 74 -14.32 4.61 13.19
CA PHE A 74 -14.94 4.48 14.48
C PHE A 74 -16.00 5.57 14.63
N ALA A 75 -17.25 5.18 14.90
CA ALA A 75 -18.37 6.09 15.00
C ALA A 75 -19.25 5.70 16.21
N PRO A 76 -18.79 5.93 17.46
CA PRO A 76 -19.53 5.56 18.64
C PRO A 76 -20.75 6.47 18.85
N SER A 77 -21.87 5.89 19.26
CA SER A 77 -23.13 6.60 19.48
C SER A 77 -23.11 7.60 20.64
N ASP A 78 -22.13 7.49 21.55
CA ASP A 78 -21.95 8.39 22.69
C ASP A 78 -21.14 9.66 22.39
N ASN A 79 -20.80 9.90 21.13
CA ASN A 79 -20.02 11.04 20.61
C ASN A 79 -18.60 11.16 21.23
N LYS A 80 -18.02 10.07 21.74
CA LYS A 80 -16.68 10.08 22.33
C LYS A 80 -15.54 9.83 21.33
N GLY A 81 -15.83 9.67 20.04
CA GLY A 81 -14.83 9.64 18.99
C GLY A 81 -14.08 10.96 18.87
N GLN A 82 -12.88 10.89 18.31
CA GLN A 82 -11.98 12.04 18.11
C GLN A 82 -11.67 12.22 16.61
N PRO A 83 -12.54 12.90 15.85
CA PRO A 83 -12.34 13.05 14.41
C PRO A 83 -11.23 14.04 14.03
N ALA A 84 -10.80 14.92 14.94
CA ALA A 84 -9.74 15.88 14.67
C ALA A 84 -8.36 15.22 14.73
N GLY A 85 -7.57 15.38 13.68
CA GLY A 85 -6.26 14.77 13.57
C GLY A 85 -6.28 13.27 13.28
N TRP A 86 -5.15 12.62 13.47
CA TRP A 86 -4.99 11.18 13.28
C TRP A 86 -4.50 10.51 14.56
N PRO A 87 -4.98 9.32 14.89
CA PRO A 87 -4.43 8.55 15.99
C PRO A 87 -2.98 8.16 15.69
N LYS A 88 -2.19 7.91 16.75
CA LYS A 88 -0.77 7.49 16.61
C LYS A 88 -0.60 6.20 15.79
N SER A 89 -1.60 5.37 15.74
CA SER A 89 -1.64 4.15 14.94
C SER A 89 -2.98 4.11 14.21
N PRO A 90 -3.08 4.76 13.04
CA PRO A 90 -4.32 4.78 12.27
C PRO A 90 -4.75 3.37 11.91
N GLY A 91 -6.06 3.11 12.01
CA GLY A 91 -6.65 1.88 11.52
C GLY A 91 -6.50 1.78 9.99
N ARG A 92 -6.35 0.57 9.49
CA ARG A 92 -6.30 0.27 8.06
C ARG A 92 -7.35 -0.76 7.61
N GLY A 93 -8.31 -1.03 8.51
CA GLY A 93 -9.29 -2.08 8.28
C GLY A 93 -8.65 -3.47 8.13
N ALA A 94 -9.34 -4.36 7.46
CA ALA A 94 -8.88 -5.74 7.25
C ALA A 94 -7.61 -5.83 6.38
N GLY A 95 -7.31 -4.77 5.61
CA GLY A 95 -6.23 -4.82 4.63
C GLY A 95 -6.46 -5.90 3.57
N ARG A 96 -5.77 -5.77 2.46
CA ARG A 96 -5.77 -6.80 1.41
C ARG A 96 -4.37 -6.95 0.87
N ASP A 97 -3.91 -8.18 0.73
CA ASP A 97 -2.63 -8.48 0.11
C ASP A 97 -2.63 -8.07 -1.36
N VAL A 98 -1.57 -7.37 -1.77
CA VAL A 98 -1.33 -7.03 -3.17
C VAL A 98 -0.46 -8.14 -3.77
N THR A 99 -1.09 -9.27 -4.00
CA THR A 99 -0.41 -10.50 -4.42
C THR A 99 0.34 -10.34 -5.73
N GLY A 100 1.60 -10.77 -5.73
CA GLY A 100 2.47 -10.74 -6.90
C GLY A 100 3.07 -9.37 -7.24
N ALA A 101 2.67 -8.31 -6.52
CA ALA A 101 3.29 -7.00 -6.68
C ALA A 101 4.63 -6.95 -5.94
N ASP A 102 5.62 -6.31 -6.57
CA ASP A 102 6.81 -5.83 -5.88
C ASP A 102 6.48 -4.57 -5.06
N LEU A 103 7.44 -3.97 -4.38
CA LEU A 103 7.19 -2.78 -3.57
C LEU A 103 6.55 -1.66 -4.39
N PRO A 104 5.58 -0.93 -3.83
CA PRO A 104 4.84 0.07 -4.57
C PRO A 104 5.70 1.30 -4.89
N ARG A 105 5.53 1.83 -6.10
CA ARG A 105 6.07 3.11 -6.53
C ARG A 105 5.01 4.20 -6.53
N LEU A 106 3.79 3.85 -6.93
CA LEU A 106 2.66 4.75 -7.03
C LEU A 106 1.38 4.02 -6.65
N ILE A 107 0.51 4.68 -5.88
CA ILE A 107 -0.83 4.20 -5.59
C ILE A 107 -1.81 5.27 -6.08
N TYR A 108 -2.70 4.89 -6.99
CA TYR A 108 -3.87 5.69 -7.33
C TYR A 108 -5.02 5.26 -6.43
N VAL A 109 -5.74 6.21 -5.85
CA VAL A 109 -6.95 5.94 -5.08
C VAL A 109 -8.06 6.89 -5.50
N ARG A 110 -9.28 6.39 -5.65
CA ARG A 110 -10.50 7.17 -5.82
C ARG A 110 -11.51 6.76 -4.76
N TRP A 111 -12.11 7.76 -4.12
CA TRP A 111 -12.99 7.52 -2.99
C TRP A 111 -14.15 8.52 -2.92
N GLN A 112 -15.18 8.13 -2.21
CA GLN A 112 -16.32 8.95 -1.82
C GLN A 112 -16.17 9.30 -0.35
N SER A 113 -16.06 10.58 -0.02
CA SER A 113 -16.22 11.09 1.33
C SER A 113 -17.72 11.18 1.58
N LEU A 114 -18.23 10.37 2.51
CA LEU A 114 -19.67 10.32 2.80
C LEU A 114 -20.06 11.46 3.75
N ALA A 115 -19.13 11.90 4.59
CA ALA A 115 -19.32 12.98 5.56
C ALA A 115 -19.57 14.35 4.91
N GLU A 116 -18.94 14.64 3.76
CA GLU A 116 -19.06 15.92 3.05
C GLU A 116 -19.68 15.80 1.66
N PRO A 117 -20.37 14.73 1.32
CA PRO A 117 -20.77 14.18 0.02
C PRO A 117 -19.92 14.68 -1.17
N GLN A 118 -18.64 14.26 -1.19
CA GLN A 118 -17.68 14.64 -2.22
C GLN A 118 -16.87 13.44 -2.71
N THR A 119 -16.56 13.40 -4.00
CA THR A 119 -15.71 12.36 -4.59
C THR A 119 -14.34 12.93 -4.90
N TYR A 120 -13.31 12.20 -4.49
CA TYR A 120 -11.91 12.57 -4.69
C TYR A 120 -11.13 11.49 -5.41
N GLU A 121 -10.01 11.90 -6.00
CA GLU A 121 -8.99 10.98 -6.50
C GLU A 121 -7.59 11.54 -6.23
N ALA A 122 -6.63 10.65 -6.01
CA ALA A 122 -5.25 11.03 -5.75
C ALA A 122 -4.27 10.03 -6.35
N TYR A 123 -3.12 10.55 -6.77
CA TYR A 123 -1.92 9.78 -7.09
C TYR A 123 -0.90 9.97 -5.97
N ILE A 124 -0.59 8.90 -5.28
CA ILE A 124 0.27 8.89 -4.10
C ILE A 124 1.61 8.25 -4.48
N VAL A 125 2.63 9.06 -4.62
CA VAL A 125 3.99 8.57 -4.85
C VAL A 125 4.55 8.01 -3.55
N ILE A 126 4.95 6.74 -3.56
CA ILE A 126 5.62 6.11 -2.43
C ILE A 126 7.13 6.38 -2.56
N PRO A 127 7.73 7.13 -1.63
CA PRO A 127 9.13 7.54 -1.74
C PRO A 127 10.09 6.35 -1.60
N GLU A 128 11.27 6.45 -2.20
CA GLU A 128 12.30 5.40 -2.08
C GLU A 128 12.73 5.17 -0.62
N SER A 129 12.72 6.20 0.21
CA SER A 129 12.98 6.07 1.65
C SER A 129 12.01 5.11 2.34
N ALA A 130 10.72 5.15 1.97
CA ALA A 130 9.71 4.23 2.49
C ALA A 130 9.98 2.80 2.04
N ARG A 131 10.31 2.58 0.75
CA ARG A 131 10.67 1.26 0.24
C ARG A 131 11.93 0.69 0.90
N LYS A 132 12.91 1.55 1.24
CA LYS A 132 14.09 1.14 2.01
C LYS A 132 13.71 0.63 3.40
N ILE A 133 12.74 1.27 4.06
CA ILE A 133 12.20 0.82 5.34
C ILE A 133 11.51 -0.53 5.18
N MET A 134 10.68 -0.71 4.15
CA MET A 134 9.99 -1.98 3.89
C MET A 134 10.93 -3.17 3.65
N ARG A 135 12.12 -2.92 3.11
CA ARG A 135 13.14 -3.97 2.87
C ARG A 135 13.94 -4.35 4.12
N LYS A 136 13.79 -3.61 5.21
CA LYS A 136 14.60 -3.80 6.41
C LYS A 136 13.76 -4.41 7.52
N PRO A 137 14.14 -5.59 8.07
CA PRO A 137 13.46 -6.13 9.22
C PRO A 137 13.77 -5.28 10.46
N GLU A 138 12.79 -5.14 11.32
CA GLU A 138 12.90 -4.41 12.58
C GLU A 138 12.56 -5.30 13.77
N LYS A 139 13.26 -5.12 14.88
CA LYS A 139 12.99 -5.83 16.13
C LYS A 139 12.01 -5.03 16.98
N ALA A 140 10.91 -5.66 17.40
CA ALA A 140 9.92 -5.05 18.27
C ALA A 140 9.45 -6.01 19.35
N PHE A 141 9.02 -5.46 20.48
CA PHE A 141 8.33 -6.23 21.52
C PHE A 141 6.83 -6.23 21.26
N CYS A 142 6.31 -7.41 20.94
CA CYS A 142 4.88 -7.62 20.74
C CYS A 142 4.18 -7.79 22.09
N ARG A 143 3.43 -6.77 22.51
CA ARG A 143 2.76 -6.79 23.83
C ARG A 143 1.67 -7.85 23.91
N ALA A 144 0.98 -8.13 22.79
CA ALA A 144 -0.09 -9.12 22.74
C ALA A 144 0.46 -10.53 23.02
N ASP A 145 1.65 -10.84 22.51
CA ASP A 145 2.28 -12.17 22.63
C ASP A 145 3.34 -12.20 23.74
N ALA A 146 3.59 -11.06 24.40
CA ALA A 146 4.65 -10.88 25.41
C ALA A 146 6.05 -11.35 24.96
N LYS A 147 6.38 -11.18 23.67
CA LYS A 147 7.65 -11.64 23.08
C LYS A 147 8.29 -10.62 22.16
N TRP A 148 9.60 -10.75 21.95
CA TRP A 148 10.32 -10.05 20.90
C TRP A 148 10.12 -10.75 19.57
N ILE A 149 9.78 -9.98 18.54
CA ILE A 149 9.71 -10.42 17.14
C ILE A 149 10.69 -9.63 16.30
N THR A 150 11.04 -10.17 15.14
CA THR A 150 11.72 -9.45 14.06
C THR A 150 10.85 -9.58 12.84
N ASP A 151 10.41 -8.45 12.30
CA ASP A 151 9.44 -8.44 11.21
C ASP A 151 9.66 -7.24 10.29
N TYR A 152 8.98 -7.25 9.14
CA TYR A 152 9.02 -6.19 8.16
C TYR A 152 7.83 -5.24 8.31
N ARG A 153 7.98 -4.03 7.76
CA ARG A 153 6.84 -3.12 7.53
C ARG A 153 6.21 -3.46 6.20
N ASP A 154 5.31 -4.39 6.20
CA ASP A 154 4.60 -4.91 5.04
C ASP A 154 3.17 -4.42 4.92
N ASP A 155 2.73 -3.56 5.84
CA ASP A 155 1.41 -2.97 5.84
C ASP A 155 1.44 -1.52 5.36
N ILE A 156 0.69 -1.19 4.32
CA ILE A 156 0.42 0.18 3.89
C ILE A 156 -1.00 0.55 4.28
N GLY A 157 -1.13 1.50 5.20
CA GLY A 157 -2.40 2.10 5.58
C GLY A 157 -2.56 3.47 4.92
N ILE A 158 -3.69 3.69 4.24
CA ILE A 158 -4.07 5.00 3.69
C ILE A 158 -5.25 5.53 4.48
N GLY A 159 -5.03 6.62 5.21
CA GLY A 159 -6.09 7.38 5.86
C GLY A 159 -6.68 8.39 4.89
N LEU A 160 -8.00 8.37 4.75
CA LEU A 160 -8.76 9.25 3.87
C LEU A 160 -9.67 10.13 4.72
N ALA A 161 -9.56 11.45 4.57
CA ALA A 161 -10.33 12.40 5.37
C ALA A 161 -11.00 13.46 4.48
N PRO A 162 -12.03 14.16 5.02
CA PRO A 162 -12.67 15.28 4.34
C PRO A 162 -11.67 16.34 3.85
N GLY A 163 -12.05 17.08 2.81
CA GLY A 163 -11.14 18.01 2.12
C GLY A 163 -10.17 17.32 1.16
N GLY A 164 -10.40 16.02 0.86
CA GLY A 164 -9.57 15.26 -0.06
C GLY A 164 -8.23 14.81 0.51
N ILE A 165 -8.06 14.83 1.82
CA ILE A 165 -6.79 14.46 2.45
C ILE A 165 -6.57 12.95 2.35
N ALA A 166 -5.40 12.55 1.83
CA ALA A 166 -4.91 11.19 1.89
C ALA A 166 -3.52 11.18 2.56
N LYS A 167 -3.39 10.42 3.64
CA LYS A 167 -2.15 10.28 4.41
C LYS A 167 -1.77 8.82 4.48
N VAL A 168 -0.50 8.51 4.37
CA VAL A 168 -0.01 7.13 4.23
C VAL A 168 0.98 6.77 5.32
N TRP A 169 0.78 5.59 5.91
CA TRP A 169 1.67 5.02 6.91
C TRP A 169 2.17 3.65 6.50
N LEU A 170 3.39 3.34 6.89
CA LEU A 170 3.91 1.99 6.92
C LEU A 170 3.71 1.39 8.31
N GLY A 171 3.10 0.22 8.36
CA GLY A 171 2.92 -0.59 9.56
C GLY A 171 3.52 -1.98 9.38
N GLY A 172 3.38 -2.78 10.40
CA GLY A 172 3.73 -4.20 10.43
C GLY A 172 3.38 -4.77 11.80
N PRO A 173 3.43 -6.08 11.99
CA PRO A 173 3.10 -6.73 13.25
C PRO A 173 3.90 -6.14 14.41
N CYS A 174 3.20 -5.59 15.40
CA CYS A 174 3.79 -4.97 16.60
C CYS A 174 4.75 -3.79 16.35
N LEU A 175 4.89 -3.32 15.11
CA LEU A 175 5.70 -2.16 14.74
C LEU A 175 4.86 -0.88 14.80
N LYS A 176 5.44 0.20 15.32
CA LYS A 176 4.77 1.51 15.34
C LYS A 176 4.63 2.02 13.91
N SER A 177 3.44 2.53 13.55
CA SER A 177 3.21 3.13 12.24
C SER A 177 4.15 4.32 11.99
N VAL A 178 4.68 4.42 10.76
CA VAL A 178 5.55 5.51 10.30
C VAL A 178 4.84 6.21 9.15
N GLU A 179 4.58 7.52 9.29
CA GLU A 179 4.04 8.34 8.20
C GLU A 179 5.08 8.48 7.09
N ILE A 180 4.67 8.26 5.85
CA ILE A 180 5.56 8.28 4.69
C ILE A 180 5.14 9.24 3.58
N ALA A 181 3.86 9.61 3.52
CA ALA A 181 3.34 10.54 2.53
C ALA A 181 2.04 11.20 3.01
N ARG A 182 1.80 12.42 2.51
CA ARG A 182 0.54 13.14 2.61
C ARG A 182 0.28 13.84 1.30
N VAL A 183 -0.92 13.68 0.74
CA VAL A 183 -1.36 14.37 -0.46
C VAL A 183 -2.76 14.94 -0.27
N VAL A 184 -3.10 15.93 -1.07
CA VAL A 184 -4.46 16.43 -1.20
C VAL A 184 -4.98 15.97 -2.56
N GLY A 185 -6.02 15.16 -2.56
CA GLY A 185 -6.67 14.68 -3.76
C GLY A 185 -7.43 15.79 -4.49
N THR A 186 -7.69 15.53 -5.75
CA THR A 186 -8.51 16.42 -6.58
C THR A 186 -9.96 15.95 -6.58
N ILE A 187 -10.89 16.89 -6.66
CA ILE A 187 -12.30 16.59 -6.81
C ILE A 187 -12.54 15.91 -8.16
N ASN A 188 -13.14 14.72 -8.14
CA ASN A 188 -13.58 14.05 -9.34
C ASN A 188 -14.93 14.67 -9.78
N LYS A 189 -14.89 15.50 -10.81
CA LYS A 189 -16.07 16.22 -11.35
C LYS A 189 -17.16 15.31 -11.90
N GLN A 190 -16.85 14.06 -12.21
CA GLN A 190 -17.84 13.08 -12.66
C GLN A 190 -18.70 12.55 -11.51
N GLY A 191 -18.27 12.78 -10.27
CA GLY A 191 -18.95 12.32 -9.07
C GLY A 191 -18.84 10.81 -8.82
N PRO A 192 -19.72 10.27 -7.95
CA PRO A 192 -19.64 8.87 -7.51
C PRO A 192 -19.65 7.88 -8.67
N SER A 193 -18.76 6.89 -8.60
CA SER A 193 -18.59 5.85 -9.62
C SER A 193 -18.37 6.40 -11.03
N GLN A 194 -17.71 7.56 -11.16
CA GLN A 194 -17.49 8.27 -12.43
C GLN A 194 -18.82 8.57 -13.16
N GLY A 195 -19.82 9.05 -12.43
CA GLY A 195 -21.15 9.41 -12.96
C GLY A 195 -22.07 8.23 -13.26
N LYS A 196 -21.58 6.98 -13.24
CA LYS A 196 -22.38 5.79 -13.58
C LYS A 196 -23.60 5.60 -12.67
N ASN A 197 -23.52 6.07 -11.43
CA ASN A 197 -24.58 5.94 -10.43
C ASN A 197 -25.51 7.16 -10.38
N LYS A 198 -25.46 8.07 -11.38
CA LYS A 198 -26.30 9.27 -11.46
C LYS A 198 -26.25 10.09 -10.16
N GLY A 199 -25.04 10.31 -9.62
CA GLY A 199 -24.80 11.09 -8.40
C GLY A 199 -25.07 10.37 -7.08
N ARG A 200 -25.52 9.10 -7.11
CA ARG A 200 -25.75 8.35 -5.87
C ARG A 200 -24.43 7.83 -5.28
N TYR A 201 -24.22 8.07 -3.99
CA TYR A 201 -23.12 7.52 -3.22
C TYR A 201 -23.34 6.03 -2.95
N ALA A 202 -22.25 5.30 -2.71
CA ALA A 202 -22.30 3.85 -2.51
C ALA A 202 -23.06 3.47 -1.23
N LEU A 203 -22.95 4.29 -0.19
CA LEU A 203 -23.62 4.13 1.09
C LEU A 203 -24.15 5.49 1.58
N PRO A 204 -25.24 5.52 2.36
CA PRO A 204 -25.58 6.68 3.16
C PRO A 204 -24.56 6.84 4.28
N LEU A 205 -24.43 8.03 4.83
CA LEU A 205 -23.73 8.26 6.09
C LEU A 205 -24.50 7.56 7.22
N SER A 206 -23.77 6.97 8.18
CA SER A 206 -24.44 6.32 9.32
C SER A 206 -25.17 7.35 10.21
N PRO A 207 -26.25 6.94 10.92
CA PRO A 207 -26.94 7.83 11.84
C PRO A 207 -26.04 8.44 12.91
N GLU A 208 -25.05 7.67 13.40
CA GLU A 208 -24.10 8.11 14.42
C GLU A 208 -23.18 9.20 13.89
N SER A 209 -22.64 9.00 12.67
CA SER A 209 -21.81 9.99 12.01
C SER A 209 -22.60 11.24 11.63
N GLN A 210 -23.83 11.09 11.14
CA GLN A 210 -24.72 12.21 10.84
C GLN A 210 -25.01 13.04 12.11
N ALA A 211 -25.40 12.39 13.20
CA ALA A 211 -25.69 13.08 14.45
C ALA A 211 -24.48 13.82 15.02
N TYR A 212 -23.28 13.22 14.88
CA TYR A 212 -22.04 13.88 15.27
C TYR A 212 -21.78 15.14 14.44
N ILE A 213 -21.86 15.02 13.12
CA ILE A 213 -21.58 16.12 12.18
C ILE A 213 -22.61 17.26 12.33
N ASP A 214 -23.89 16.93 12.50
CA ASP A 214 -24.95 17.93 12.73
C ASP A 214 -24.69 18.75 14.00
N LYS A 215 -24.09 18.13 15.02
CA LYS A 215 -23.83 18.79 16.31
C LYS A 215 -22.51 19.55 16.35
N PHE A 216 -21.45 19.00 15.76
CA PHE A 216 -20.09 19.50 15.95
C PHE A 216 -19.42 19.98 14.65
N GLY A 217 -20.00 19.64 13.50
CA GLY A 217 -19.42 19.92 12.18
C GLY A 217 -18.26 18.99 11.81
N ILE A 218 -17.69 19.25 10.66
CA ILE A 218 -16.50 18.55 10.14
C ILE A 218 -15.26 19.38 10.49
N PRO A 219 -14.27 18.80 11.21
CA PRO A 219 -13.07 19.54 11.63
C PRO A 219 -12.05 19.68 10.48
N PHE A 220 -12.45 20.37 9.41
CA PHE A 220 -11.57 20.63 8.26
C PHE A 220 -10.24 21.25 8.70
N GLY A 221 -9.15 20.83 8.03
CA GLY A 221 -7.80 21.34 8.30
C GLY A 221 -7.08 20.69 9.48
N SER A 222 -7.71 19.72 10.17
CA SER A 222 -7.08 19.01 11.29
C SER A 222 -6.24 17.78 10.88
N TRP A 223 -6.26 17.38 9.62
CA TRP A 223 -5.61 16.15 9.10
C TRP A 223 -4.35 16.38 8.29
#